data_d8010ba5167ed962bccac2b1b56d3eab
#
_entry.id   d8010ba5167ed962bccac2b1b56d3eab
#
_cell.length_a   1.000
_cell.length_b   1.000
_cell.length_c   1.000
_cell.angle_alpha   90.00
_cell.angle_beta   90.00
_cell.angle_gamma   90.00
#
_symmetry.space_group_name_H-M   'P 1'
#
loop_
_entity.id
_entity.type
_entity.pdbx_description
1 polymer ?
#
loop_
_entity_poly.entity_id
_entity_poly.type
_entity_poly.pdbx_seq_one_letter_code
_entity_poly.pdbx_strand_id
1 'polypeptide(L)'
;HRRLTPYVSASFKPFRSEEFRIRFFYKDIFRLASFNDLYYEEVGNTQLKPEKAKQYNIGLTYSKNVCPFLPYLSATVDAYYNKVTDKIIAYPTKNLAVWSMKNLGQVDIKGIDITGSLSLQPWEKIRINLSGNYTYQRALDVTPPDPNTYESTYKHQIAYTPRVSASGQA
;
A
#
# COMPACT_ATOMS: atom_id res chain seq x y z
N HIS A 1 -21.96 13.14 7.95
CA HIS A 1 -21.74 12.83 6.52
C HIS A 1 -21.99 11.35 6.24
N ARG A 2 -22.99 11.04 5.43
CA ARG A 2 -23.20 9.68 4.91
C ARG A 2 -22.53 9.59 3.55
N ARG A 3 -21.59 8.66 3.38
CA ARG A 3 -20.95 8.38 2.10
C ARG A 3 -20.94 6.88 1.86
N LEU A 4 -21.28 6.48 0.64
CA LEU A 4 -21.11 5.11 0.20
C LEU A 4 -19.64 4.85 -0.16
N THR A 5 -19.10 3.77 0.36
CA THR A 5 -17.73 3.29 0.09
C THR A 5 -17.83 1.91 -0.54
N PRO A 6 -18.08 1.82 -1.86
CA PRO A 6 -18.24 0.55 -2.54
C PRO A 6 -16.97 -0.28 -2.48
N TYR A 7 -17.15 -1.58 -2.33
CA TYR A 7 -16.12 -2.60 -2.46
C TYR A 7 -16.61 -3.68 -3.41
N VAL A 8 -15.80 -3.98 -4.42
CA VAL A 8 -16.07 -5.06 -5.38
C VAL A 8 -14.83 -5.92 -5.46
N SER A 9 -14.99 -7.22 -5.34
CA SER A 9 -13.90 -8.18 -5.52
C SER A 9 -14.33 -9.34 -6.39
N ALA A 10 -13.41 -9.84 -7.19
CA ALA A 10 -13.56 -11.04 -8.00
C ALA A 10 -12.33 -11.92 -7.84
N SER A 11 -12.53 -13.23 -7.83
CA SER A 11 -11.46 -14.22 -7.82
C SER A 11 -11.77 -15.28 -8.86
N PHE A 12 -10.77 -15.60 -9.65
CA PHE A 12 -10.89 -16.53 -10.77
C PHE A 12 -9.73 -17.52 -10.76
N LYS A 13 -10.03 -18.79 -11.02
CA LYS A 13 -9.05 -19.87 -11.20
C LYS A 13 -9.00 -20.23 -12.69
N PRO A 14 -7.95 -19.80 -13.44
CA PRO A 14 -7.92 -19.98 -14.90
C PRO A 14 -7.73 -21.43 -15.32
N PHE A 15 -7.17 -22.26 -14.46
CA PHE A 15 -6.92 -23.67 -14.71
C PHE A 15 -7.74 -24.56 -13.77
N ARG A 16 -7.97 -25.82 -14.16
CA ARG A 16 -8.64 -26.82 -13.31
C ARG A 16 -7.81 -27.17 -12.07
N SER A 17 -6.49 -26.94 -12.12
CA SER A 17 -5.63 -27.08 -10.94
C SER A 17 -5.86 -25.90 -9.99
N GLU A 18 -5.85 -26.17 -8.69
CA GLU A 18 -6.03 -25.14 -7.67
C GLU A 18 -4.78 -24.28 -7.44
N GLU A 19 -3.73 -24.51 -8.22
CA GLU A 19 -2.42 -23.91 -8.05
C GLU A 19 -2.40 -22.42 -8.35
N PHE A 20 -3.20 -21.98 -9.34
CA PHE A 20 -3.27 -20.57 -9.76
C PHE A 20 -4.59 -19.92 -9.39
N ARG A 21 -4.49 -18.69 -8.85
CA ARG A 21 -5.63 -17.84 -8.57
C ARG A 21 -5.34 -16.40 -8.97
N ILE A 22 -6.22 -15.82 -9.77
CA ILE A 22 -6.21 -14.40 -10.10
C ILE A 22 -7.27 -13.72 -9.25
N ARG A 23 -6.89 -12.59 -8.64
CA ARG A 23 -7.77 -11.77 -7.82
C ARG A 23 -7.80 -10.36 -8.38
N PHE A 24 -8.95 -9.76 -8.33
CA PHE A 24 -9.15 -8.36 -8.64
C PHE A 24 -9.99 -7.74 -7.53
N PHE A 25 -9.65 -6.52 -7.09
CA PHE A 25 -10.57 -5.75 -6.28
C PHE A 25 -10.52 -4.26 -6.61
N TYR A 26 -11.67 -3.64 -6.42
CA TYR A 26 -11.86 -2.21 -6.36
C TYR A 26 -12.43 -1.84 -4.98
N LYS A 27 -11.86 -0.79 -4.37
CA LYS A 27 -12.32 -0.29 -3.08
C LYS A 27 -12.29 1.23 -3.05
N ASP A 28 -13.40 1.84 -2.63
CA ASP A 28 -13.45 3.27 -2.29
C ASP A 28 -13.29 3.42 -0.76
N ILE A 29 -12.34 4.24 -0.34
CA ILE A 29 -12.02 4.46 1.07
C ILE A 29 -12.28 5.93 1.40
N PHE A 30 -12.90 6.14 2.55
CA PHE A 30 -13.11 7.44 3.15
C PHE A 30 -12.53 7.42 4.56
N ARG A 31 -11.53 8.27 4.81
CA ARG A 31 -10.88 8.39 6.10
C ARG A 31 -11.11 9.79 6.67
N LEU A 32 -11.71 9.85 7.85
CA LEU A 32 -11.71 11.08 8.65
C LEU A 32 -10.33 11.29 9.26
N ALA A 33 -9.93 12.55 9.44
CA ALA A 33 -8.77 12.87 10.26
C ALA A 33 -8.97 12.30 11.67
N SER A 34 -7.93 11.69 12.23
CA SER A 34 -7.97 11.17 13.59
C SER A 34 -7.99 12.32 14.61
N PHE A 35 -8.33 12.00 15.85
CA PHE A 35 -8.27 12.99 16.93
C PHE A 35 -6.86 13.61 17.05
N ASN A 36 -5.82 12.81 16.92
CA ASN A 36 -4.45 13.28 16.96
C ASN A 36 -4.11 14.18 15.76
N ASP A 37 -4.59 13.85 14.55
CA ASP A 37 -4.38 14.70 13.37
C ASP A 37 -5.00 16.09 13.54
N LEU A 38 -6.09 16.19 14.29
CA LEU A 38 -6.84 17.42 14.51
C LEU A 38 -6.37 18.23 15.73
N TYR A 39 -6.08 17.57 16.87
CA TYR A 39 -6.00 18.20 18.18
C TYR A 39 -4.69 17.91 18.94
N TYR A 40 -3.73 17.19 18.35
CA TYR A 40 -2.45 17.00 19.02
C TYR A 40 -1.73 18.34 19.18
N GLU A 41 -1.28 18.64 20.42
CA GLU A 41 -0.62 19.91 20.74
C GLU A 41 0.55 20.17 19.75
N GLU A 42 0.62 21.43 19.24
CA GLU A 42 1.63 21.93 18.31
C GLU A 42 1.62 21.31 16.88
N VAL A 43 1.02 20.14 16.65
CA VAL A 43 1.05 19.41 15.38
C VAL A 43 -0.31 19.35 14.69
N GLY A 44 -1.39 19.25 15.46
CA GLY A 44 -2.75 19.07 14.97
C GLY A 44 -3.26 20.25 14.13
N ASN A 45 -4.17 19.92 13.20
CA ASN A 45 -4.81 20.91 12.34
C ASN A 45 -6.32 20.62 12.24
N THR A 46 -7.13 21.48 12.85
CA THR A 46 -8.59 21.34 12.87
C THR A 46 -9.27 21.63 11.52
N GLN A 47 -8.54 22.14 10.53
CA GLN A 47 -9.06 22.45 9.19
C GLN A 47 -8.88 21.29 8.19
N LEU A 48 -8.41 20.11 8.65
CA LEU A 48 -8.20 18.98 7.76
C LEU A 48 -9.49 18.48 7.13
N LYS A 49 -9.43 18.26 5.82
CA LYS A 49 -10.48 17.61 5.04
C LYS A 49 -10.34 16.10 5.12
N PRO A 50 -11.45 15.37 5.04
CA PRO A 50 -11.40 13.91 4.97
C PRO A 50 -10.65 13.42 3.74
N GLU A 51 -9.76 12.46 3.93
CA GLU A 51 -9.03 11.77 2.87
C GLU A 51 -9.96 10.80 2.11
N LYS A 52 -9.83 10.75 0.80
CA LYS A 52 -10.58 9.87 -0.11
C LYS A 52 -9.58 9.08 -0.94
N ALA A 53 -9.73 7.76 -1.00
CA ALA A 53 -8.87 6.94 -1.83
C ALA A 53 -9.70 5.95 -2.66
N LYS A 54 -9.34 5.83 -3.94
CA LYS A 54 -9.81 4.78 -4.83
C LYS A 54 -8.67 3.81 -5.05
N GLN A 55 -8.90 2.55 -4.69
CA GLN A 55 -7.90 1.49 -4.80
C GLN A 55 -8.31 0.48 -5.86
N TYR A 56 -7.38 0.16 -6.74
CA TYR A 56 -7.46 -0.90 -7.74
C TYR A 56 -6.33 -1.86 -7.47
N ASN A 57 -6.60 -3.15 -7.42
CA ASN A 57 -5.59 -4.18 -7.23
C ASN A 57 -5.88 -5.35 -8.15
N ILE A 58 -4.81 -5.91 -8.72
CA ILE A 58 -4.81 -7.20 -9.39
C ILE A 58 -3.72 -8.05 -8.77
N GLY A 59 -4.09 -9.24 -8.30
CA GLY A 59 -3.19 -10.17 -7.63
C GLY A 59 -3.18 -11.53 -8.32
N LEU A 60 -1.99 -12.11 -8.43
CA LEU A 60 -1.75 -13.47 -8.87
C LEU A 60 -1.20 -14.25 -7.69
N THR A 61 -1.83 -15.36 -7.33
CA THR A 61 -1.33 -16.30 -6.34
C THR A 61 -1.05 -17.63 -7.01
N TYR A 62 0.12 -18.16 -6.76
CA TYR A 62 0.52 -19.53 -7.09
C TYR A 62 0.85 -20.28 -5.82
N SER A 63 0.32 -21.47 -5.66
CA SER A 63 0.66 -22.34 -4.53
C SER A 63 0.66 -23.81 -4.96
N LYS A 64 1.68 -24.54 -4.56
CA LYS A 64 1.84 -25.95 -4.95
C LYS A 64 2.52 -26.76 -3.87
N ASN A 65 2.05 -28.01 -3.72
CA ASN A 65 2.79 -29.07 -3.05
C ASN A 65 3.67 -29.75 -4.09
N VAL A 66 5.00 -29.61 -3.99
CA VAL A 66 5.92 -29.99 -5.08
C VAL A 66 6.42 -31.42 -4.88
N CYS A 67 7.08 -31.70 -3.75
CA CYS A 67 7.65 -33.02 -3.45
C CYS A 67 7.89 -33.15 -1.94
N PRO A 68 8.24 -34.34 -1.42
CA PRO A 68 8.49 -34.56 0.02
C PRO A 68 9.57 -33.63 0.60
N PHE A 69 10.61 -33.29 -0.18
CA PHE A 69 11.67 -32.36 0.21
C PHE A 69 11.18 -30.89 0.23
N LEU A 70 10.26 -30.52 -0.67
CA LEU A 70 9.65 -29.20 -0.77
C LEU A 70 8.12 -29.37 -0.67
N PRO A 71 7.59 -29.63 0.53
CA PRO A 71 6.17 -29.93 0.72
C PRO A 71 5.25 -28.73 0.42
N TYR A 72 5.78 -27.50 0.42
CA TYR A 72 4.96 -26.34 0.12
C TYR A 72 5.78 -25.22 -0.51
N LEU A 73 5.24 -24.66 -1.58
CA LEU A 73 5.71 -23.43 -2.24
C LEU A 73 4.52 -22.52 -2.51
N SER A 74 4.64 -21.25 -2.15
CA SER A 74 3.64 -20.24 -2.48
C SER A 74 4.32 -18.93 -2.90
N ALA A 75 3.76 -18.30 -3.91
CA ALA A 75 4.15 -16.97 -4.36
C ALA A 75 2.91 -16.14 -4.67
N THR A 76 2.92 -14.90 -4.25
CA THR A 76 1.85 -13.93 -4.55
C THR A 76 2.49 -12.66 -5.13
N VAL A 77 1.92 -12.16 -6.22
CA VAL A 77 2.29 -10.90 -6.83
C VAL A 77 1.03 -10.06 -6.92
N ASP A 78 1.02 -8.92 -6.27
CA ASP A 78 -0.06 -7.94 -6.29
C ASP A 78 0.42 -6.64 -6.92
N ALA A 79 -0.22 -6.20 -7.99
CA ALA A 79 -0.02 -4.89 -8.59
C ALA A 79 -1.19 -3.99 -8.21
N TYR A 80 -0.91 -2.76 -7.77
CA TYR A 80 -1.94 -1.85 -7.30
C TYR A 80 -1.76 -0.43 -7.82
N TYR A 81 -2.89 0.25 -7.91
CA TYR A 81 -3.00 1.66 -8.19
C TYR A 81 -3.98 2.32 -7.22
N ASN A 82 -3.52 3.30 -6.47
CA ASN A 82 -4.34 4.06 -5.54
C ASN A 82 -4.32 5.53 -5.92
N LYS A 83 -5.49 6.08 -6.17
CA LYS A 83 -5.68 7.53 -6.35
C LYS A 83 -6.22 8.12 -5.07
N VAL A 84 -5.43 8.97 -4.41
CA VAL A 84 -5.78 9.60 -3.14
C VAL A 84 -6.04 11.07 -3.35
N THR A 85 -7.14 11.58 -2.80
CA THR A 85 -7.49 13.01 -2.80
C THR A 85 -7.53 13.50 -1.36
N ASP A 86 -7.05 14.71 -1.12
CA ASP A 86 -6.95 15.32 0.20
C ASP A 86 -6.13 14.48 1.20
N LYS A 87 -5.03 13.85 0.72
CA LYS A 87 -4.18 13.00 1.56
C LYS A 87 -3.64 13.77 2.76
N ILE A 88 -3.86 13.22 3.96
CA ILE A 88 -3.35 13.80 5.20
C ILE A 88 -1.89 13.37 5.39
N ILE A 89 -1.00 14.35 5.51
CA ILE A 89 0.43 14.13 5.77
C ILE A 89 0.92 15.03 6.90
N ALA A 90 1.93 14.55 7.63
CA ALA A 90 2.76 15.39 8.49
C ALA A 90 3.85 16.06 7.66
N TYR A 91 4.13 17.32 7.91
CA TYR A 91 5.20 18.05 7.25
C TYR A 91 5.92 18.96 8.25
N PRO A 92 7.23 19.20 8.09
CA PRO A 92 7.95 20.18 8.89
C PRO A 92 7.51 21.57 8.49
N THR A 93 7.27 22.44 9.46
CA THR A 93 6.97 23.86 9.23
C THR A 93 8.26 24.63 8.89
N LYS A 94 8.18 25.94 8.71
CA LYS A 94 9.36 26.80 8.51
C LYS A 94 10.39 26.67 9.64
N ASN A 95 9.94 26.42 10.86
CA ASN A 95 10.78 25.95 11.94
C ASN A 95 10.86 24.42 11.87
N LEU A 96 11.97 23.86 11.38
CA LEU A 96 12.17 22.42 11.14
C LEU A 96 11.98 21.54 12.38
N ALA A 97 11.97 22.12 13.57
CA ALA A 97 11.67 21.41 14.82
C ALA A 97 10.16 21.24 15.06
N VAL A 98 9.31 21.98 14.37
CA VAL A 98 7.87 21.96 14.54
C VAL A 98 7.21 21.31 13.33
N TRP A 99 6.41 20.27 13.58
CA TRP A 99 5.63 19.57 12.56
C TRP A 99 4.19 20.05 12.56
N SER A 100 3.51 19.90 11.45
CA SER A 100 2.06 20.14 11.37
C SER A 100 1.43 19.18 10.38
N MET A 101 0.11 19.03 10.45
CA MET A 101 -0.69 18.22 9.54
C MET A 101 -1.31 19.07 8.43
N LYS A 102 -1.26 18.58 7.20
CA LYS A 102 -1.96 19.21 6.07
C LYS A 102 -2.55 18.17 5.12
N ASN A 103 -3.51 18.60 4.32
CA ASN A 103 -3.94 17.84 3.17
C ASN A 103 -3.04 18.17 1.97
N LEU A 104 -2.50 17.13 1.32
CA LEU A 104 -2.05 17.22 -0.08
C LEU A 104 -3.27 17.08 -0.99
N GLY A 105 -3.30 17.82 -2.10
CA GLY A 105 -4.42 17.80 -3.02
C GLY A 105 -4.69 16.44 -3.64
N GLN A 106 -3.76 15.93 -4.43
CA GLN A 106 -3.88 14.63 -5.10
C GLN A 106 -2.56 13.87 -5.05
N VAL A 107 -2.68 12.56 -4.80
CA VAL A 107 -1.55 11.65 -4.74
C VAL A 107 -1.87 10.38 -5.51
N ASP A 108 -0.98 10.01 -6.42
CA ASP A 108 -1.01 8.75 -7.14
C ASP A 108 0.02 7.78 -6.56
N ILE A 109 -0.46 6.61 -6.11
CA ILE A 109 0.40 5.56 -5.58
C ILE A 109 0.27 4.35 -6.49
N LYS A 110 1.39 3.88 -7.04
CA LYS A 110 1.48 2.67 -7.85
C LYS A 110 2.54 1.77 -7.25
N GLY A 111 2.28 0.48 -7.22
CA GLY A 111 3.26 -0.43 -6.69
C GLY A 111 3.02 -1.88 -7.06
N ILE A 112 4.01 -2.69 -6.70
CA ILE A 112 4.00 -4.13 -6.83
C ILE A 112 4.49 -4.71 -5.50
N ASP A 113 3.70 -5.61 -4.94
CA ASP A 113 4.05 -6.40 -3.77
C ASP A 113 4.27 -7.84 -4.19
N ILE A 114 5.41 -8.40 -3.81
CA ILE A 114 5.75 -9.79 -4.05
C ILE A 114 5.96 -10.46 -2.69
N THR A 115 5.22 -11.52 -2.44
CA THR A 115 5.36 -12.33 -1.24
C THR A 115 5.66 -13.77 -1.65
N GLY A 116 6.68 -14.36 -1.06
CA GLY A 116 7.01 -15.77 -1.25
C GLY A 116 7.10 -16.49 0.07
N SER A 117 6.68 -17.77 0.09
CA SER A 117 6.89 -18.67 1.22
C SER A 117 7.13 -20.08 0.71
N LEU A 118 8.05 -20.76 1.37
CA LEU A 118 8.36 -22.15 1.09
C LEU A 118 8.62 -22.91 2.38
N SER A 119 8.30 -24.19 2.35
CA SER A 119 8.60 -25.13 3.42
C SER A 119 9.56 -26.18 2.86
N LEU A 120 10.68 -26.36 3.51
CA LEU A 120 11.67 -27.41 3.20
C LEU A 120 11.61 -28.47 4.27
N GLN A 121 11.69 -29.73 3.87
CA GLN A 121 11.76 -30.88 4.78
C GLN A 121 12.93 -31.77 4.38
N PRO A 122 14.19 -31.36 4.72
CA PRO A 122 15.39 -32.11 4.34
C PRO A 122 15.46 -33.48 5.00
N TRP A 123 14.83 -33.63 6.17
CA TRP A 123 14.71 -34.93 6.90
C TRP A 123 13.32 -35.04 7.50
N GLU A 124 12.88 -36.22 7.80
CA GLU A 124 11.53 -36.50 8.36
C GLU A 124 11.20 -35.67 9.61
N LYS A 125 12.21 -35.37 10.42
CA LYS A 125 12.06 -34.65 11.70
C LYS A 125 12.37 -33.14 11.65
N ILE A 126 12.87 -32.63 10.50
CA ILE A 126 13.28 -31.24 10.38
C ILE A 126 12.45 -30.57 9.29
N ARG A 127 11.75 -29.50 9.67
CA ARG A 127 11.02 -28.63 8.75
C ARG A 127 11.54 -27.20 8.90
N ILE A 128 11.89 -26.59 7.78
CA ILE A 128 12.37 -25.22 7.68
C ILE A 128 11.34 -24.44 6.88
N ASN A 129 10.79 -23.38 7.46
CA ASN A 129 9.84 -22.49 6.77
C ASN A 129 10.54 -21.18 6.50
N LEU A 130 10.58 -20.77 5.24
CA LEU A 130 11.15 -19.51 4.80
C LEU A 130 10.04 -18.65 4.19
N SER A 131 10.00 -17.39 4.53
CA SER A 131 9.10 -16.43 3.92
C SER A 131 9.80 -15.10 3.70
N GLY A 132 9.39 -14.39 2.67
CA GLY A 132 9.89 -13.07 2.35
C GLY A 132 8.87 -12.25 1.59
N ASN A 133 9.00 -10.96 1.71
CA ASN A 133 8.24 -10.01 0.94
C ASN A 133 9.14 -8.93 0.37
N TYR A 134 8.76 -8.45 -0.80
CA TYR A 134 9.38 -7.34 -1.49
C TYR A 134 8.29 -6.40 -1.99
N THR A 135 8.42 -5.13 -1.68
CA THR A 135 7.51 -4.07 -2.12
C THR A 135 8.28 -3.04 -2.93
N TYR A 136 7.79 -2.74 -4.12
CA TYR A 136 8.18 -1.56 -4.88
C TYR A 136 6.98 -0.65 -5.02
N GLN A 137 7.11 0.62 -4.57
CA GLN A 137 6.04 1.59 -4.71
C GLN A 137 6.56 2.97 -5.15
N ARG A 138 5.75 3.64 -5.92
CA ARG A 138 5.96 5.03 -6.32
C ARG A 138 4.74 5.84 -5.92
N ALA A 139 4.93 6.75 -4.98
CA ALA A 139 3.88 7.64 -4.48
C ALA A 139 4.23 9.07 -4.88
N LEU A 140 3.47 9.64 -5.80
CA LEU A 140 3.73 10.96 -6.37
C LEU A 140 2.65 11.94 -5.97
N ASP A 141 3.07 13.14 -5.63
CA ASP A 141 2.17 14.28 -5.57
C ASP A 141 1.82 14.70 -7.01
N VAL A 142 0.54 14.62 -7.34
CA VAL A 142 -0.01 15.06 -8.64
C VAL A 142 -0.96 16.23 -8.49
N THR A 143 -0.86 16.96 -7.38
CA THR A 143 -1.59 18.20 -7.17
C THR A 143 -1.19 19.22 -8.24
N PRO A 144 -2.14 19.80 -8.99
CA PRO A 144 -1.82 20.85 -9.95
C PRO A 144 -1.04 21.99 -9.27
N PRO A 145 0.07 22.45 -9.84
CA PRO A 145 0.84 23.55 -9.26
C PRO A 145 0.00 24.83 -9.23
N ASP A 146 0.03 25.53 -8.11
CA ASP A 146 -0.56 26.86 -8.00
C ASP A 146 0.36 27.87 -8.72
N PRO A 147 -0.14 28.65 -9.69
CA PRO A 147 0.64 29.66 -10.41
C PRO A 147 1.31 30.71 -9.52
N ASN A 148 0.79 30.87 -8.29
CA ASN A 148 1.29 31.87 -7.32
C ASN A 148 2.31 31.32 -6.34
N THR A 149 2.67 30.00 -6.43
CA THR A 149 3.60 29.35 -5.51
C THR A 149 4.86 28.93 -6.25
N TYR A 150 6.02 29.43 -5.83
CA TYR A 150 7.32 29.10 -6.43
C TYR A 150 7.80 27.66 -6.13
N GLU A 151 7.28 27.03 -5.09
CA GLU A 151 7.61 25.67 -4.71
C GLU A 151 6.50 24.70 -5.11
N SER A 152 6.73 23.88 -6.11
CA SER A 152 5.82 22.83 -6.54
C SER A 152 6.39 21.46 -6.20
N THR A 153 5.61 20.67 -5.45
CA THR A 153 5.88 19.24 -5.20
C THR A 153 5.34 18.32 -6.30
N TYR A 154 4.85 18.90 -7.39
CA TYR A 154 4.25 18.20 -8.52
C TYR A 154 5.19 17.17 -9.14
N LYS A 155 4.72 15.92 -9.21
CA LYS A 155 5.48 14.73 -9.66
C LYS A 155 6.67 14.34 -8.77
N HIS A 156 6.81 14.93 -7.59
CA HIS A 156 7.81 14.49 -6.63
C HIS A 156 7.27 13.35 -5.77
N GLN A 157 8.19 12.49 -5.31
CA GLN A 157 7.89 11.44 -4.35
C GLN A 157 7.46 12.05 -3.03
N ILE A 158 6.40 11.53 -2.43
CA ILE A 158 5.97 11.98 -1.10
C ILE A 158 7.06 11.64 -0.08
N ALA A 159 7.31 12.58 0.83
CA ALA A 159 8.24 12.39 1.94
C ALA A 159 7.87 11.15 2.78
N TYR A 160 8.88 10.52 3.37
CA TYR A 160 8.73 9.35 4.25
C TYR A 160 8.03 8.12 3.64
N THR A 161 7.97 8.04 2.32
CA THR A 161 7.42 6.88 1.61
C THR A 161 8.56 6.17 0.89
N PRO A 162 9.11 5.06 1.40
CA PRO A 162 10.21 4.36 0.76
C PRO A 162 9.73 3.77 -0.57
N ARG A 163 10.59 3.83 -1.60
CA ARG A 163 10.30 3.24 -2.91
C ARG A 163 10.43 1.72 -2.90
N VAL A 164 11.33 1.24 -2.08
CA VAL A 164 11.64 -0.20 -1.96
C VAL A 164 11.65 -0.58 -0.50
N SER A 165 11.00 -1.67 -0.17
CA SER A 165 11.14 -2.35 1.11
C SER A 165 11.21 -3.86 0.91
N ALA A 166 11.99 -4.53 1.73
CA ALA A 166 12.08 -5.99 1.73
C ALA A 166 12.24 -6.50 3.15
N SER A 167 11.66 -7.66 3.43
CA SER A 167 11.89 -8.40 4.67
C SER A 167 11.88 -9.89 4.42
N GLY A 168 12.53 -10.64 5.32
CA GLY A 168 12.54 -12.10 5.29
C GLY A 168 12.51 -12.68 6.69
N GLN A 169 11.97 -13.89 6.79
CA GLN A 169 11.87 -14.65 8.03
C GLN A 169 12.17 -16.12 7.75
N ALA A 170 12.85 -16.77 8.70
CA ALA A 170 13.17 -18.18 8.70
C ALA A 170 12.65 -18.86 9.97
#